data_11a386946fb0c97c8039149852a22596
#
_entry.id   11a386946fb0c97c8039149852a22596
#
_cell.length_a   1.000
_cell.length_b   1.000
_cell.length_c   1.000
_cell.angle_alpha   90.00
_cell.angle_beta   90.00
_cell.angle_gamma   90.00
#
_symmetry.space_group_name_H-M   'P 1'
#
loop_
_entity.id
_entity.type
_entity.pdbx_description
1 polymer ?
#
loop_
_entity_poly.entity_id
_entity_poly.type
_entity_poly.pdbx_seq_one_letter_code
_entity_poly.pdbx_strand_id
1 'polypeptide(L)'
;MTDDKTGSAGSSARFRIAVSALIFEGGRVLLAHRRDIDWWNLPGGGMEVGETVEKALYREVYEETGLQVEIEQLVGVYSKPQKQEVVLTFRCHVIGGVPGETEETRECRYFASGDLPANTLPKHRQRVEDALINQQSAILRVQGSSTAEDQQLLND
;
A
#
# COMPACT_ATOMS: atom_id res chain seq x y z
N MET A 1 19.86 -4.42 33.14
CA MET A 1 19.26 -4.72 32.98
C MET A 1 18.50 -5.29 32.80
N THR A 2 18.13 -5.30 32.86
CA THR A 2 17.55 -5.89 32.79
C THR A 2 16.55 -6.16 32.56
N ASP A 3 16.07 -6.34 32.72
CA ASP A 3 15.22 -6.65 32.63
C ASP A 3 14.34 -6.67 32.26
N ASP A 4 13.96 -6.59 32.15
CA ASP A 4 13.05 -6.62 31.90
C ASP A 4 12.37 -6.94 31.38
N LYS A 5 12.19 -7.09 31.25
CA LYS A 5 11.58 -7.48 30.79
C LYS A 5 10.70 -7.99 30.74
N THR A 6 11.09 -8.14 30.71
CA THR A 6 10.31 -8.93 31.16
C THR A 6 8.88 -9.00 31.09
N GLY A 7 8.27 -8.89 31.94
CA GLY A 7 6.88 -8.95 31.99
C GLY A 7 6.16 -8.46 30.79
N SER A 8 6.85 -7.85 29.99
CA SER A 8 6.34 -7.38 28.74
C SER A 8 5.94 -8.47 27.78
N ALA A 9 6.24 -9.72 28.09
CA ALA A 9 5.94 -10.81 27.18
C ALA A 9 4.48 -10.85 26.79
N GLY A 10 3.55 -10.62 27.74
CA GLY A 10 2.13 -10.66 27.45
C GLY A 10 1.60 -9.40 26.83
N SER A 11 2.33 -8.31 26.94
CA SER A 11 1.87 -7.02 26.48
C SER A 11 2.74 -6.46 25.37
N SER A 12 3.51 -7.30 24.73
CA SER A 12 4.42 -6.81 23.70
C SER A 12 3.66 -6.08 22.62
N ALA A 13 3.98 -4.80 22.47
CA ALA A 13 3.49 -3.99 21.38
C ALA A 13 4.32 -4.32 20.16
N ARG A 14 3.66 -4.72 19.11
CA ARG A 14 4.31 -5.03 17.85
C ARG A 14 3.70 -4.19 16.76
N PHE A 15 4.55 -3.66 15.91
CA PHE A 15 4.11 -2.93 14.74
C PHE A 15 4.28 -3.80 13.51
N ARG A 16 3.24 -3.84 12.71
CA ARG A 16 3.30 -4.45 11.40
C ARG A 16 3.85 -3.43 10.42
N ILE A 17 4.76 -3.87 9.57
CA ILE A 17 5.26 -3.05 8.47
C ILE A 17 4.58 -3.54 7.21
N ALA A 18 3.99 -2.62 6.48
CA ALA A 18 3.38 -2.90 5.19
C ALA A 18 4.00 -2.01 4.13
N VAL A 19 3.83 -2.42 2.89
CA VAL A 19 4.37 -1.69 1.74
C VAL A 19 3.27 -1.54 0.71
N SER A 20 3.31 -0.47 -0.08
CA SER A 20 2.42 -0.31 -1.23
C SER A 20 3.16 0.38 -2.37
N ALA A 21 2.70 0.13 -3.58
CA ALA A 21 3.34 0.61 -4.78
C ALA A 21 2.44 1.56 -5.55
N LEU A 22 3.00 2.69 -5.94
CA LEU A 22 2.39 3.63 -6.87
C LEU A 22 3.09 3.41 -8.21
N ILE A 23 2.44 2.64 -9.07
CA ILE A 23 3.00 2.27 -10.36
C ILE A 23 2.39 3.19 -11.40
N PHE A 24 3.18 4.16 -11.87
CA PHE A 24 2.71 5.14 -12.84
C PHE A 24 3.17 4.77 -14.24
N GLU A 25 2.29 5.01 -15.21
CA GLU A 25 2.61 4.87 -16.62
C GLU A 25 1.79 5.90 -17.38
N GLY A 26 2.47 6.84 -18.06
CA GLY A 26 1.80 7.86 -18.84
C GLY A 26 0.82 8.72 -18.05
N GLY A 27 1.15 9.07 -16.82
CA GLY A 27 0.28 9.89 -15.97
C GLY A 27 -0.87 9.13 -15.35
N ARG A 28 -0.89 7.81 -15.50
CA ARG A 28 -1.93 6.95 -14.94
C ARG A 28 -1.31 6.06 -13.86
N VAL A 29 -2.11 5.70 -12.89
CA VAL A 29 -1.67 4.85 -11.77
C VAL A 29 -2.41 3.52 -11.82
N LEU A 30 -1.69 2.44 -11.51
CA LEU A 30 -2.24 1.09 -11.52
C LEU A 30 -2.97 0.82 -10.21
N LEU A 31 -4.21 0.36 -10.33
CA LEU A 31 -4.98 -0.12 -9.20
C LEU A 31 -5.36 -1.58 -9.43
N ALA A 32 -5.49 -2.31 -8.35
CA ALA A 32 -5.93 -3.70 -8.36
C ALA A 32 -7.33 -3.77 -7.76
N HIS A 33 -8.24 -4.45 -8.48
CA HIS A 33 -9.60 -4.67 -8.02
C HIS A 33 -9.65 -5.97 -7.22
N ARG A 34 -9.97 -5.86 -5.95
CA ARG A 34 -9.94 -6.99 -5.02
C ARG A 34 -11.05 -8.00 -5.34
N ARG A 35 -10.77 -9.28 -5.06
CA ARG A 35 -11.78 -10.35 -5.23
C ARG A 35 -12.71 -10.47 -4.04
N ASP A 36 -12.20 -10.16 -2.84
CA ASP A 36 -12.95 -10.37 -1.60
C ASP A 36 -14.00 -9.28 -1.34
N ILE A 37 -13.73 -8.08 -1.79
CA ILE A 37 -14.65 -6.94 -1.65
C ILE A 37 -14.54 -6.06 -2.90
N ASP A 38 -15.55 -5.23 -3.12
CA ASP A 38 -15.61 -4.37 -4.29
C ASP A 38 -14.84 -3.06 -4.06
N TRP A 39 -13.53 -3.18 -3.92
CA TRP A 39 -12.63 -2.07 -3.70
C TRP A 39 -11.45 -2.12 -4.66
N TRP A 40 -10.99 -0.94 -5.04
CA TRP A 40 -9.75 -0.77 -5.79
C TRP A 40 -8.66 -0.30 -4.84
N ASN A 41 -7.52 -0.97 -4.89
CA ASN A 41 -6.37 -0.72 -4.02
C ASN A 41 -5.11 -0.46 -4.81
N LEU A 42 -4.16 0.23 -4.17
CA LEU A 42 -2.78 0.14 -4.60
C LEU A 42 -2.27 -1.27 -4.29
N PRO A 43 -1.45 -1.86 -5.17
CA PRO A 43 -0.80 -3.12 -4.85
C PRO A 43 0.09 -2.98 -3.62
N GLY A 44 0.06 -3.98 -2.75
CA GLY A 44 0.87 -3.99 -1.54
C GLY A 44 0.36 -4.96 -0.51
N GLY A 45 1.05 -5.00 0.61
CA GLY A 45 0.69 -5.89 1.72
C GLY A 45 1.75 -5.90 2.79
N GLY A 46 1.64 -6.87 3.68
CA GLY A 46 2.52 -6.98 4.84
C GLY A 46 3.89 -7.53 4.52
N MET A 47 4.88 -6.96 5.14
CA MET A 47 6.24 -7.47 5.09
C MET A 47 6.33 -8.75 5.93
N GLU A 48 7.07 -9.73 5.44
CA GLU A 48 7.26 -11.01 6.13
C GLU A 48 8.63 -11.03 6.79
N VAL A 49 8.74 -11.88 7.81
CA VAL A 49 9.99 -12.05 8.52
C VAL A 49 11.09 -12.47 7.54
N GLY A 50 12.23 -11.82 7.63
CA GLY A 50 13.37 -12.14 6.77
C GLY A 50 13.41 -11.36 5.47
N GLU A 51 12.35 -10.61 5.17
CA GLU A 51 12.35 -9.78 3.97
C GLU A 51 12.91 -8.40 4.23
N THR A 52 13.57 -7.84 3.23
CA THR A 52 13.83 -6.40 3.20
C THR A 52 12.55 -5.70 2.70
N VAL A 53 12.47 -4.41 2.89
CA VAL A 53 11.35 -3.61 2.41
C VAL A 53 11.18 -3.79 0.90
N GLU A 54 12.28 -3.72 0.16
CA GLU A 54 12.25 -3.87 -1.31
C GLU A 54 11.73 -5.25 -1.71
N LYS A 55 12.21 -6.30 -1.07
CA LYS A 55 11.75 -7.66 -1.38
C LYS A 55 10.27 -7.83 -1.10
N ALA A 56 9.79 -7.27 0.01
CA ALA A 56 8.38 -7.34 0.34
C ALA A 56 7.55 -6.65 -0.74
N LEU A 57 7.98 -5.47 -1.18
CA LEU A 57 7.26 -4.73 -2.21
C LEU A 57 7.23 -5.48 -3.53
N TYR A 58 8.38 -5.98 -3.96
CA TYR A 58 8.46 -6.70 -5.24
C TYR A 58 7.60 -7.96 -5.22
N ARG A 59 7.59 -8.67 -4.11
CA ARG A 59 6.77 -9.87 -3.94
C ARG A 59 5.29 -9.53 -3.98
N GLU A 60 4.86 -8.55 -3.20
CA GLU A 60 3.45 -8.16 -3.13
C GLU A 60 2.95 -7.67 -4.49
N VAL A 61 3.74 -6.84 -5.18
CA VAL A 61 3.34 -6.35 -6.51
C VAL A 61 3.19 -7.52 -7.48
N TYR A 62 4.13 -8.44 -7.48
CA TYR A 62 4.06 -9.59 -8.38
C TYR A 62 2.85 -10.46 -8.07
N GLU A 63 2.61 -10.74 -6.79
CA GLU A 63 1.48 -11.59 -6.39
C GLU A 63 0.14 -10.97 -6.75
N GLU A 64 0.03 -9.66 -6.68
CA GLU A 64 -1.26 -8.99 -6.92
C GLU A 64 -1.46 -8.53 -8.35
N THR A 65 -0.41 -8.33 -9.11
CA THR A 65 -0.54 -7.76 -10.46
C THR A 65 0.13 -8.57 -11.56
N GLY A 66 1.08 -9.41 -11.22
CA GLY A 66 1.90 -10.10 -12.22
C GLY A 66 3.04 -9.27 -12.76
N LEU A 67 3.22 -8.06 -12.25
CA LEU A 67 4.26 -7.15 -12.72
C LEU A 67 5.54 -7.27 -11.90
N GLN A 68 6.66 -7.02 -12.56
CA GLN A 68 7.94 -6.80 -11.93
C GLN A 68 8.23 -5.30 -12.00
N VAL A 69 8.57 -4.72 -10.86
CA VAL A 69 8.79 -3.28 -10.76
C VAL A 69 10.13 -2.98 -10.10
N GLU A 70 10.52 -1.73 -10.23
CA GLU A 70 11.70 -1.19 -9.59
C GLU A 70 11.32 0.09 -8.86
N ILE A 71 11.82 0.25 -7.63
CA ILE A 71 11.53 1.41 -6.80
C ILE A 71 12.27 2.62 -7.35
N GLU A 72 11.55 3.74 -7.45
CA GLU A 72 12.14 5.03 -7.82
C GLU A 72 12.33 5.91 -6.61
N GLN A 73 11.33 5.93 -5.71
CA GLN A 73 11.31 6.93 -4.63
C GLN A 73 10.35 6.50 -3.54
N LEU A 74 10.71 6.80 -2.29
CA LEU A 74 9.77 6.69 -1.18
C LEU A 74 8.86 7.92 -1.21
N VAL A 75 7.57 7.70 -1.40
CA VAL A 75 6.57 8.76 -1.45
C VAL A 75 6.16 9.18 -0.05
N GLY A 76 5.93 8.22 0.82
CA GLY A 76 5.50 8.56 2.16
C GLY A 76 5.56 7.39 3.14
N VAL A 77 5.51 7.78 4.42
CA VAL A 77 5.41 6.86 5.54
C VAL A 77 4.07 7.16 6.21
N TYR A 78 3.21 6.17 6.27
CA TYR A 78 1.85 6.33 6.75
C TYR A 78 1.68 5.55 8.05
N SER A 79 1.50 6.28 9.14
CA SER A 79 1.36 5.69 10.46
C SER A 79 -0.11 5.41 10.74
N LYS A 80 -0.40 4.21 11.18
CA LYS A 80 -1.74 3.79 11.58
C LYS A 80 -1.69 3.30 13.02
N PRO A 81 -1.62 4.24 13.98
CA PRO A 81 -1.37 3.87 15.37
C PRO A 81 -2.43 2.95 15.96
N GLN A 82 -3.69 3.12 15.58
CA GLN A 82 -4.76 2.26 16.10
C GLN A 82 -4.64 0.82 15.63
N LYS A 83 -3.97 0.61 14.50
CA LYS A 83 -3.72 -0.73 13.97
C LYS A 83 -2.32 -1.21 14.22
N GLN A 84 -1.51 -0.40 14.89
CA GLN A 84 -0.11 -0.70 15.12
C GLN A 84 0.59 -1.09 13.81
N GLU A 85 0.39 -0.24 12.81
CA GLU A 85 0.93 -0.50 11.47
C GLU A 85 1.58 0.74 10.92
N VAL A 86 2.69 0.54 10.22
CA VAL A 86 3.36 1.58 9.45
C VAL A 86 3.42 1.10 8.00
N VAL A 87 2.96 1.95 7.08
CA VAL A 87 2.96 1.63 5.65
C VAL A 87 3.96 2.50 4.94
N LEU A 88 4.84 1.88 4.18
CA LEU A 88 5.81 2.56 3.32
C LEU A 88 5.30 2.49 1.89
N THR A 89 5.08 3.64 1.27
CA THR A 89 4.53 3.72 -0.09
C THR A 89 5.59 4.25 -1.03
N PHE A 90 5.84 3.51 -2.10
CA PHE A 90 6.92 3.81 -3.06
C PHE A 90 6.35 4.07 -4.44
N ARG A 91 6.95 5.05 -5.12
CA ARG A 91 6.75 5.20 -6.55
C ARG A 91 7.63 4.18 -7.25
N CYS A 92 7.05 3.49 -8.23
CA CYS A 92 7.73 2.42 -8.96
C CYS A 92 7.49 2.54 -10.44
N HIS A 93 8.37 1.92 -11.22
CA HIS A 93 8.13 1.74 -12.65
C HIS A 93 8.24 0.26 -13.01
N VAL A 94 7.57 -0.13 -14.08
CA VAL A 94 7.51 -1.51 -14.54
C VAL A 94 8.81 -1.86 -15.28
N ILE A 95 9.39 -3.00 -14.93
CA ILE A 95 10.55 -3.52 -15.63
C ILE A 95 10.29 -4.87 -16.29
N GLY A 96 9.12 -5.46 -16.07
CA GLY A 96 8.77 -6.74 -16.70
C GLY A 96 7.39 -7.21 -16.27
N GLY A 97 6.96 -8.31 -16.86
CA GLY A 97 5.67 -8.91 -16.56
C GLY A 97 4.52 -8.26 -17.32
N VAL A 98 3.34 -8.82 -17.12
CA VAL A 98 2.11 -8.32 -17.74
C VAL A 98 1.07 -8.24 -16.64
N PRO A 99 0.38 -7.08 -16.50
CA PRO A 99 -0.62 -6.94 -15.44
C PRO A 99 -1.83 -7.81 -15.77
N GLY A 100 -2.41 -8.41 -14.74
CA GLY A 100 -3.55 -9.25 -14.97
C GLY A 100 -4.18 -9.75 -13.70
N GLU A 101 -5.05 -10.73 -13.91
CA GLU A 101 -5.78 -11.38 -12.87
C GLU A 101 -4.87 -12.28 -12.03
N THR A 102 -5.12 -12.32 -10.73
CA THR A 102 -4.39 -13.19 -9.79
C THR A 102 -5.39 -13.81 -8.83
N GLU A 103 -4.90 -14.60 -7.86
CA GLU A 103 -5.78 -15.21 -6.86
C GLU A 103 -6.48 -14.15 -5.99
N GLU A 104 -5.85 -13.01 -5.78
CA GLU A 104 -6.40 -11.96 -4.90
C GLU A 104 -7.03 -10.81 -5.69
N THR A 105 -6.79 -10.73 -6.99
CA THR A 105 -7.13 -9.58 -7.82
C THR A 105 -7.95 -10.01 -9.02
N ARG A 106 -9.14 -9.38 -9.18
CA ARG A 106 -10.01 -9.64 -10.35
C ARG A 106 -9.41 -9.08 -11.62
N GLU A 107 -8.89 -7.87 -11.53
CA GLU A 107 -8.26 -7.19 -12.64
C GLU A 107 -7.36 -6.08 -12.13
N CYS A 108 -6.41 -5.72 -12.97
CA CYS A 108 -5.57 -4.55 -12.74
C CYS A 108 -5.82 -3.58 -13.88
N ARG A 109 -5.90 -2.30 -13.56
CA ARG A 109 -6.17 -1.29 -14.58
C ARG A 109 -5.48 0.00 -14.22
N TYR A 110 -5.01 0.71 -15.23
CA TYR A 110 -4.45 2.04 -15.07
C TYR A 110 -5.56 3.07 -15.14
N PHE A 111 -5.54 4.01 -14.21
CA PHE A 111 -6.51 5.11 -14.16
C PHE A 111 -5.77 6.42 -14.16
N ALA A 112 -6.32 7.42 -14.85
CA ALA A 112 -5.83 8.79 -14.71
C ALA A 112 -5.93 9.18 -13.24
N SER A 113 -4.91 9.83 -12.72
CA SER A 113 -4.83 10.14 -11.30
C SER A 113 -5.96 11.05 -10.82
N GLY A 114 -6.54 11.84 -11.71
CA GLY A 114 -7.69 12.67 -11.38
C GLY A 114 -9.04 11.99 -11.60
N ASP A 115 -9.05 10.71 -12.00
CA ASP A 115 -10.26 10.00 -12.36
C ASP A 115 -10.25 8.57 -11.80
N LEU A 116 -9.92 8.46 -10.52
CA LEU A 116 -9.91 7.16 -9.85
C LEU A 116 -11.34 6.68 -9.62
N PRO A 117 -11.57 5.36 -9.62
CA PRO A 117 -12.90 4.83 -9.30
C PRO A 117 -13.41 5.35 -7.98
N ALA A 118 -14.74 5.54 -7.90
CA ALA A 118 -15.36 6.02 -6.67
C ALA A 118 -15.09 5.07 -5.49
N ASN A 119 -14.97 3.78 -5.77
CA ASN A 119 -14.68 2.77 -4.75
C ASN A 119 -13.18 2.47 -4.62
N THR A 120 -12.34 3.48 -4.81
CA THR A 120 -10.94 3.40 -4.42
C THR A 120 -10.84 3.63 -2.92
N LEU A 121 -10.08 2.80 -2.21
CA LEU A 121 -9.89 2.98 -0.76
C LEU A 121 -9.43 4.41 -0.48
N PRO A 122 -10.13 5.15 0.39
CA PRO A 122 -9.80 6.56 0.63
C PRO A 122 -8.36 6.81 1.04
N LYS A 123 -7.80 5.97 1.90
CA LYS A 123 -6.40 6.13 2.30
C LYS A 123 -5.43 5.86 1.15
N HIS A 124 -5.80 5.00 0.21
CA HIS A 124 -4.97 4.76 -0.98
C HIS A 124 -5.09 5.93 -1.95
N ARG A 125 -6.28 6.49 -2.09
CA ARG A 125 -6.49 7.71 -2.88
C ARG A 125 -5.59 8.83 -2.37
N GLN A 126 -5.48 9.00 -1.06
CA GLN A 126 -4.61 10.01 -0.48
C GLN A 126 -3.14 9.76 -0.86
N ARG A 127 -2.72 8.50 -0.88
CA ARG A 127 -1.34 8.18 -1.27
C ARG A 127 -1.06 8.52 -2.73
N VAL A 128 -2.05 8.33 -3.60
CA VAL A 128 -1.93 8.77 -4.99
C VAL A 128 -1.77 10.28 -5.06
N GLU A 129 -2.60 11.01 -4.32
CA GLU A 129 -2.52 12.48 -4.29
C GLU A 129 -1.18 12.95 -3.76
N ASP A 130 -0.67 12.30 -2.72
CA ASP A 130 0.64 12.62 -2.16
C ASP A 130 1.75 12.44 -3.19
N ALA A 131 1.65 11.42 -4.02
CA ALA A 131 2.64 11.17 -5.05
C ALA A 131 2.64 12.23 -6.16
N LEU A 132 1.52 12.92 -6.34
CA LEU A 132 1.40 13.96 -7.35
C LEU A 132 1.96 15.30 -6.89
N ILE A 133 2.13 15.48 -5.60
CA ILE A 133 2.76 16.67 -5.06
C ILE A 133 4.24 16.60 -5.38
N ASN A 134 4.76 17.61 -6.07
CA ASN A 134 6.18 17.64 -6.41
C ASN A 134 6.99 17.88 -5.14
N GLN A 135 7.65 16.85 -4.65
CA GLN A 135 8.38 16.90 -3.42
C GLN A 135 9.68 16.12 -3.53
N GLN A 136 10.66 16.56 -2.80
CA GLN A 136 11.98 15.94 -2.79
C GLN A 136 12.17 15.05 -1.57
N SER A 137 11.21 15.02 -0.67
CA SER A 137 11.28 14.19 0.53
C SER A 137 9.94 13.51 0.77
N ALA A 138 9.98 12.42 1.52
CA ALA A 138 8.80 11.64 1.82
C ALA A 138 7.85 12.39 2.73
N ILE A 139 6.56 12.17 2.53
CA ILE A 139 5.52 12.72 3.40
C ILE A 139 5.35 11.82 4.61
N LEU A 140 5.14 12.42 5.77
CA LEU A 140 4.76 11.69 6.98
C LEU A 140 3.30 12.00 7.28
N ARG A 141 2.46 10.97 7.31
CA ARG A 141 1.02 11.13 7.58
C ARG A 141 0.53 10.13 8.58
N VAL A 142 -0.55 10.49 9.24
CA VAL A 142 -1.34 9.57 10.05
C VAL A 142 -2.60 9.23 9.28
N GLN A 143 -2.90 7.94 9.15
CA GLN A 143 -4.12 7.45 8.53
C GLN A 143 -4.84 6.57 9.55
N GLY A 144 -5.99 7.01 10.04
CA GLY A 144 -6.62 6.39 11.19
C GLY A 144 -7.71 5.39 10.86
N SER A 145 -8.31 5.46 9.69
CA SER A 145 -9.46 4.61 9.40
C SER A 145 -9.06 3.18 9.08
N SER A 146 -9.92 2.27 9.46
CA SER A 146 -9.84 0.87 9.04
C SER A 146 -10.55 0.73 7.69
N THR A 147 -10.36 -0.42 7.05
CA THR A 147 -11.10 -0.71 5.81
C THR A 147 -12.60 -0.70 6.04
N ALA A 148 -13.05 -1.15 7.21
CA ALA A 148 -14.47 -1.14 7.55
C ALA A 148 -15.01 0.29 7.64
N GLU A 149 -14.23 1.20 8.24
CA GLU A 149 -14.63 2.61 8.32
C GLU A 149 -14.62 3.26 6.93
N ASP A 150 -13.64 2.92 6.11
CA ASP A 150 -13.60 3.40 4.73
C ASP A 150 -14.84 2.94 3.96
N GLN A 151 -15.23 1.68 4.14
CA GLN A 151 -16.40 1.13 3.49
C GLN A 151 -17.68 1.83 3.94
N GLN A 152 -17.77 2.15 5.24
CA GLN A 152 -18.90 2.88 5.76
C GLN A 152 -19.02 4.26 5.12
N LEU A 153 -17.90 4.95 4.95
CA LEU A 153 -17.88 6.27 4.33
C LEU A 153 -18.39 6.23 2.89
N LEU A 154 -18.10 5.17 2.16
CA LEU A 154 -18.60 5.03 0.80
C LEU A 154 -20.09 4.73 0.74
N ASN A 155 -20.64 4.09 1.77
CA ASN A 155 -22.04 3.72 1.81
C ASN A 155 -22.94 4.88 2.30
N ASP A 156 -22.35 5.88 2.90
CA ASP A 156 -23.06 7.07 3.36
C ASP A 156 -23.14 8.12 2.28
#